data_bb9fd9f1ad74672ea4e4cb39228bb5b0
#
_entry.id   bb9fd9f1ad74672ea4e4cb39228bb5b0
#
_cell.length_a   1.000
_cell.length_b   1.000
_cell.length_c   1.000
_cell.angle_alpha   90.00
_cell.angle_beta   90.00
_cell.angle_gamma   90.00
#
_symmetry.space_group_name_H-M   'P 1'
#
loop_
_entity.id
_entity.type
_entity.pdbx_description
1 polymer ?
#
loop_
_entity_poly.entity_id
_entity_poly.type
_entity_poly.pdbx_seq_one_letter_code
_entity_poly.pdbx_strand_id
1 'polypeptide(L)'
;MAKCDAKLASKYRVIAPDLLNFGESDMPSNTDVSINGQCRIMCKFIKELGISKVNIATHDIGGGVAQLMAVNHPDKVNGLVLLDSVCFDSWPIPEFEPLLEPGVEEKTSVDEFVDTLRDFMPKGVYDSNVMTEELMKIYLIPWSNEKGKAALFSSMRRLNKEYTEAITGDLKSLAHETLIIWGKEDKFQKPKYAPMLEEAIPNSSLVWIDKAAHWVIDEHPDKVSELISDFMNDKLF
;
A
#
# COMPACT_ATOMS: atom_id res chain seq x y z
N MET A 1 -6.15 -7.10 5.19
CA MET A 1 -7.34 -6.41 4.62
C MET A 1 -8.64 -7.17 4.88
N ALA A 2 -8.86 -8.42 4.49
CA ALA A 2 -10.16 -9.11 4.61
C ALA A 2 -10.87 -9.01 5.97
N LYS A 3 -10.13 -9.02 7.09
CA LYS A 3 -10.72 -8.85 8.42
C LYS A 3 -11.20 -7.41 8.68
N CYS A 4 -10.54 -6.42 8.10
CA CYS A 4 -10.94 -5.00 8.20
C CYS A 4 -12.17 -4.74 7.33
N ASP A 5 -12.19 -5.28 6.12
CA ASP A 5 -13.28 -5.09 5.15
C ASP A 5 -14.62 -5.56 5.70
N ALA A 6 -14.66 -6.71 6.37
CA ALA A 6 -15.89 -7.26 6.94
C ALA A 6 -16.52 -6.35 8.01
N LYS A 7 -15.71 -5.67 8.82
CA LYS A 7 -16.21 -4.72 9.84
C LYS A 7 -16.71 -3.43 9.22
N LEU A 8 -15.98 -2.89 8.26
CA LEU A 8 -16.34 -1.64 7.57
C LEU A 8 -17.56 -1.83 6.67
N ALA A 9 -17.72 -2.99 6.03
CA ALA A 9 -18.82 -3.28 5.12
C ALA A 9 -20.20 -3.27 5.78
N SER A 10 -20.27 -3.35 7.12
CA SER A 10 -21.54 -3.19 7.85
C SER A 10 -22.10 -1.77 7.80
N LYS A 11 -21.24 -0.76 7.50
CA LYS A 11 -21.59 0.66 7.51
C LYS A 11 -21.35 1.36 6.18
N TYR A 12 -20.41 0.86 5.39
CA TYR A 12 -19.94 1.50 4.16
C TYR A 12 -20.01 0.54 2.97
N ARG A 13 -20.11 1.09 1.76
CA ARG A 13 -19.80 0.35 0.55
C ARG A 13 -18.27 0.27 0.46
N VAL A 14 -17.71 -0.87 0.82
CA VAL A 14 -16.26 -1.13 0.73
C VAL A 14 -15.92 -1.69 -0.66
N ILE A 15 -14.87 -1.16 -1.27
CA ILE A 15 -14.33 -1.62 -2.55
C ILE A 15 -12.83 -1.82 -2.34
N ALA A 16 -12.35 -3.03 -2.47
CA ALA A 16 -10.96 -3.40 -2.26
C ALA A 16 -10.35 -3.96 -3.57
N PRO A 17 -9.95 -3.09 -4.51
CA PRO A 17 -9.34 -3.56 -5.75
C PRO A 17 -7.90 -4.00 -5.52
N ASP A 18 -7.51 -5.09 -6.17
CA ASP A 18 -6.10 -5.40 -6.34
C ASP A 18 -5.49 -4.45 -7.38
N LEU A 19 -4.33 -3.90 -7.11
CA LEU A 19 -3.57 -3.14 -8.11
C LEU A 19 -3.11 -4.07 -9.25
N LEU A 20 -2.88 -3.53 -10.45
CA LEU A 20 -2.32 -4.33 -11.54
C LEU A 20 -1.00 -5.00 -11.10
N ASN A 21 -0.80 -6.23 -11.53
CA ASN A 21 0.27 -7.15 -11.11
C ASN A 21 0.14 -7.72 -9.69
N PHE A 22 -0.93 -7.43 -8.98
CA PHE A 22 -1.19 -7.93 -7.63
C PHE A 22 -2.52 -8.70 -7.59
N GLY A 23 -2.60 -9.65 -6.65
CA GLY A 23 -3.82 -10.41 -6.40
C GLY A 23 -4.39 -11.10 -7.64
N GLU A 24 -5.69 -10.91 -7.85
CA GLU A 24 -6.43 -11.45 -9.00
C GLU A 24 -6.56 -10.46 -10.18
N SER A 25 -5.97 -9.26 -10.05
CA SER A 25 -5.96 -8.28 -11.13
C SER A 25 -5.08 -8.72 -12.31
N ASP A 26 -5.36 -8.14 -13.47
CA ASP A 26 -4.57 -8.40 -14.67
C ASP A 26 -3.08 -8.10 -14.47
N MET A 27 -2.25 -8.92 -15.14
CA MET A 27 -0.79 -8.79 -15.17
C MET A 27 -0.34 -8.46 -16.60
N PRO A 28 -0.48 -7.20 -17.04
CA PRO A 28 -0.15 -6.81 -18.40
C PRO A 28 1.35 -6.55 -18.57
N SER A 29 1.92 -7.03 -19.68
CA SER A 29 3.35 -6.81 -20.01
C SER A 29 3.66 -5.39 -20.49
N ASN A 30 2.68 -4.69 -21.08
CA ASN A 30 2.87 -3.41 -21.79
C ASN A 30 2.14 -2.23 -21.13
N THR A 31 1.79 -2.33 -19.84
CA THR A 31 1.11 -1.27 -19.11
C THR A 31 2.07 -0.66 -18.08
N ASP A 32 1.96 0.63 -17.88
CA ASP A 32 2.67 1.30 -16.79
C ASP A 32 2.03 0.91 -15.46
N VAL A 33 2.72 0.09 -14.68
CA VAL A 33 2.34 -0.36 -13.33
C VAL A 33 3.08 0.37 -12.21
N SER A 34 3.78 1.47 -12.52
CA SER A 34 4.31 2.39 -11.51
C SER A 34 3.16 2.98 -10.66
N ILE A 35 3.47 3.56 -9.50
CA ILE A 35 2.41 4.22 -8.69
C ILE A 35 1.67 5.31 -9.48
N ASN A 36 2.33 5.94 -10.43
CA ASN A 36 1.71 6.91 -11.33
C ASN A 36 0.74 6.24 -12.33
N GLY A 37 1.14 5.09 -12.87
CA GLY A 37 0.26 4.24 -13.69
C GLY A 37 -0.95 3.73 -12.91
N GLN A 38 -0.74 3.22 -11.71
CA GLN A 38 -1.79 2.75 -10.80
C GLN A 38 -2.75 3.89 -10.43
N CYS A 39 -2.25 5.09 -10.15
CA CYS A 39 -3.08 6.27 -9.87
C CYS A 39 -4.05 6.56 -11.03
N ARG A 40 -3.56 6.58 -12.29
CA ARG A 40 -4.42 6.79 -13.47
C ARG A 40 -5.47 5.70 -13.61
N ILE A 41 -5.12 4.45 -13.32
CA ILE A 41 -6.03 3.31 -13.39
C ILE A 41 -7.10 3.41 -12.30
N MET A 42 -6.74 3.71 -11.06
CA MET A 42 -7.69 3.88 -9.97
C MET A 42 -8.67 5.03 -10.24
N CYS A 43 -8.20 6.15 -10.80
CA CYS A 43 -9.08 7.25 -11.19
C CYS A 43 -10.10 6.83 -12.26
N LYS A 44 -9.69 6.02 -13.24
CA LYS A 44 -10.60 5.46 -14.26
C LYS A 44 -11.58 4.47 -13.63
N PHE A 45 -11.09 3.57 -12.79
CA PHE A 45 -11.89 2.57 -12.10
C PHE A 45 -13.02 3.20 -11.28
N ILE A 46 -12.71 4.22 -10.46
CA ILE A 46 -13.71 4.98 -9.69
C ILE A 46 -14.75 5.60 -10.63
N LYS A 47 -14.32 6.17 -11.74
CA LYS A 47 -15.21 6.77 -12.74
C LYS A 47 -16.13 5.73 -13.38
N GLU A 48 -15.62 4.57 -13.77
CA GLU A 48 -16.42 3.49 -14.38
C GLU A 48 -17.45 2.93 -13.39
N LEU A 49 -17.16 2.95 -12.09
CA LEU A 49 -18.13 2.60 -11.04
C LEU A 49 -19.19 3.67 -10.80
N GLY A 50 -19.12 4.80 -11.50
CA GLY A 50 -20.05 5.92 -11.31
C GLY A 50 -19.88 6.65 -9.98
N ILE A 51 -18.69 6.54 -9.34
CA ILE A 51 -18.42 7.15 -8.05
C ILE A 51 -17.73 8.51 -8.28
N SER A 52 -18.27 9.57 -7.65
CA SER A 52 -17.72 10.91 -7.77
C SER A 52 -16.52 11.12 -6.84
N LYS A 53 -16.64 10.70 -5.57
CA LYS A 53 -15.62 10.84 -4.54
C LYS A 53 -15.53 9.59 -3.67
N VAL A 54 -14.33 9.29 -3.17
CA VAL A 54 -14.06 8.16 -2.27
C VAL A 54 -13.26 8.60 -1.06
N ASN A 55 -13.46 7.92 0.07
CA ASN A 55 -12.45 7.85 1.12
C ASN A 55 -11.50 6.71 0.75
N ILE A 56 -10.20 6.93 0.90
CA ILE A 56 -9.17 5.97 0.49
C ILE A 56 -8.41 5.51 1.72
N ALA A 57 -8.45 4.21 2.01
CA ALA A 57 -7.59 3.59 3.01
C ALA A 57 -6.58 2.68 2.31
N THR A 58 -5.30 2.89 2.56
CA THR A 58 -4.22 2.27 1.80
C THR A 58 -3.04 1.91 2.67
N HIS A 59 -2.27 0.93 2.20
CA HIS A 59 -1.06 0.45 2.83
C HIS A 59 0.11 0.46 1.82
N ASP A 60 1.31 0.76 2.27
CA ASP A 60 2.57 0.69 1.52
C ASP A 60 2.51 1.44 0.17
N ILE A 61 2.72 0.75 -0.95
CA ILE A 61 2.66 1.30 -2.34
C ILE A 61 1.30 1.96 -2.61
N GLY A 62 0.21 1.37 -2.08
CA GLY A 62 -1.11 1.95 -2.17
C GLY A 62 -1.18 3.36 -1.57
N GLY A 63 -0.40 3.63 -0.52
CA GLY A 63 -0.29 4.97 0.07
C GLY A 63 0.35 5.98 -0.88
N GLY A 64 1.37 5.59 -1.63
CA GLY A 64 1.94 6.43 -2.70
C GLY A 64 0.92 6.73 -3.80
N VAL A 65 0.12 5.72 -4.20
CA VAL A 65 -0.97 5.90 -5.18
C VAL A 65 -2.02 6.90 -4.63
N ALA A 66 -2.41 6.76 -3.36
CA ALA A 66 -3.40 7.64 -2.74
C ALA A 66 -2.92 9.10 -2.61
N GLN A 67 -1.66 9.31 -2.25
CA GLN A 67 -1.04 10.64 -2.22
C GLN A 67 -1.05 11.28 -3.62
N LEU A 68 -0.66 10.53 -4.66
CA LEU A 68 -0.75 11.00 -6.05
C LEU A 68 -2.20 11.31 -6.48
N MET A 69 -3.18 10.50 -6.06
CA MET A 69 -4.59 10.78 -6.34
C MET A 69 -5.05 12.06 -5.64
N ALA A 70 -4.69 12.26 -4.38
CA ALA A 70 -5.10 13.44 -3.62
C ALA A 70 -4.49 14.74 -4.19
N VAL A 71 -3.24 14.70 -4.64
CA VAL A 71 -2.56 15.86 -5.24
C VAL A 71 -3.07 16.14 -6.64
N ASN A 72 -3.13 15.13 -7.52
CA ASN A 72 -3.43 15.32 -8.94
C ASN A 72 -4.93 15.32 -9.27
N HIS A 73 -5.76 14.72 -8.40
CA HIS A 73 -7.21 14.56 -8.59
C HIS A 73 -7.99 14.85 -7.28
N PRO A 74 -7.79 16.04 -6.67
CA PRO A 74 -8.37 16.34 -5.35
C PRO A 74 -9.90 16.30 -5.34
N ASP A 75 -10.54 16.48 -6.49
CA ASP A 75 -11.99 16.37 -6.67
C ASP A 75 -12.52 14.93 -6.48
N LYS A 76 -11.67 13.94 -6.56
CA LYS A 76 -12.02 12.50 -6.42
C LYS A 76 -11.83 11.94 -5.02
N VAL A 77 -11.09 12.64 -4.17
CA VAL A 77 -10.74 12.18 -2.83
C VAL A 77 -11.54 12.96 -1.79
N ASN A 78 -12.15 12.26 -0.83
CA ASN A 78 -12.83 12.86 0.31
C ASN A 78 -11.94 12.89 1.54
N GLY A 79 -11.22 11.81 1.80
CA GLY A 79 -10.27 11.70 2.90
C GLY A 79 -9.32 10.53 2.70
N LEU A 80 -8.20 10.56 3.42
CA LEU A 80 -7.12 9.60 3.31
C LEU A 80 -6.87 8.87 4.63
N VAL A 81 -6.62 7.57 4.54
CA VAL A 81 -5.98 6.79 5.61
C VAL A 81 -4.73 6.13 5.02
N LEU A 82 -3.57 6.49 5.54
CA LEU A 82 -2.26 6.05 5.08
C LEU A 82 -1.63 5.15 6.14
N LEU A 83 -1.49 3.85 5.84
CA LEU A 83 -0.92 2.86 6.74
C LEU A 83 0.47 2.49 6.24
N ASP A 84 1.51 2.67 7.06
CA ASP A 84 2.91 2.30 6.73
C ASP A 84 3.25 2.61 5.27
N SER A 85 2.95 3.84 4.86
CA SER A 85 2.88 4.27 3.46
C SER A 85 4.25 4.63 2.89
N VAL A 86 4.51 4.28 1.63
CA VAL A 86 5.61 4.90 0.90
C VAL A 86 5.38 6.40 0.77
N CYS A 87 6.44 7.19 0.99
CA CYS A 87 6.42 8.65 0.87
C CYS A 87 7.86 9.17 0.74
N PHE A 88 8.03 10.37 0.26
CA PHE A 88 9.35 11.00 0.10
C PHE A 88 10.35 10.04 -0.57
N ASP A 89 11.50 9.79 0.08
CA ASP A 89 12.56 8.89 -0.33
C ASP A 89 12.56 7.56 0.46
N SER A 90 11.42 7.16 1.06
CA SER A 90 11.32 5.96 1.89
C SER A 90 11.49 4.64 1.14
N TRP A 91 11.42 4.67 -0.19
CA TRP A 91 11.39 3.51 -1.09
C TRP A 91 12.15 3.79 -2.40
N PRO A 92 12.56 2.77 -3.19
CA PRO A 92 12.51 1.36 -2.84
C PRO A 92 13.38 1.01 -1.63
N ILE A 93 13.04 -0.07 -0.93
CA ILE A 93 13.86 -0.55 0.18
C ILE A 93 15.08 -1.31 -0.35
N PRO A 94 16.24 -1.25 0.33
CA PRO A 94 17.47 -1.89 -0.15
C PRO A 94 17.38 -3.41 -0.34
N GLU A 95 16.47 -4.06 0.38
CA GLU A 95 16.24 -5.51 0.29
C GLU A 95 15.81 -5.97 -1.11
N PHE A 96 15.29 -5.07 -1.95
CA PHE A 96 14.94 -5.39 -3.34
C PHE A 96 16.10 -5.28 -4.32
N GLU A 97 17.20 -4.61 -3.97
CA GLU A 97 18.34 -4.41 -4.86
C GLU A 97 18.89 -5.71 -5.45
N PRO A 98 19.10 -6.80 -4.68
CA PRO A 98 19.60 -8.05 -5.23
C PRO A 98 18.67 -8.71 -6.25
N LEU A 99 17.35 -8.51 -6.12
CA LEU A 99 16.37 -9.03 -7.07
C LEU A 99 16.33 -8.25 -8.39
N LEU A 100 16.82 -7.01 -8.39
CA LEU A 100 16.81 -6.13 -9.55
C LEU A 100 18.09 -6.22 -10.40
N GLU A 101 19.08 -7.00 -9.96
CA GLU A 101 20.30 -7.24 -10.70
C GLU A 101 20.01 -7.86 -12.09
N PRO A 102 20.74 -7.48 -13.15
CA PRO A 102 20.52 -8.01 -14.49
C PRO A 102 20.62 -9.54 -14.55
N GLY A 103 19.62 -10.18 -15.13
CA GLY A 103 19.58 -11.61 -15.35
C GLY A 103 19.12 -12.43 -14.13
N VAL A 104 18.76 -11.80 -13.03
CA VAL A 104 18.23 -12.52 -11.84
C VAL A 104 16.88 -13.14 -12.16
N GLU A 105 15.95 -12.39 -12.76
CA GLU A 105 14.63 -12.91 -13.12
C GLU A 105 14.69 -14.18 -13.98
N GLU A 106 15.58 -14.17 -15.00
CA GLU A 106 15.71 -15.28 -15.94
C GLU A 106 16.38 -16.51 -15.32
N LYS A 107 17.23 -16.31 -14.32
CA LYS A 107 17.98 -17.39 -13.64
C LYS A 107 17.23 -17.99 -12.45
N THR A 108 16.31 -17.24 -11.88
CA THR A 108 15.54 -17.66 -10.69
C THR A 108 14.31 -18.44 -11.13
N SER A 109 14.20 -19.69 -10.71
CA SER A 109 12.98 -20.47 -10.90
C SER A 109 11.80 -19.89 -10.11
N VAL A 110 10.57 -20.29 -10.45
CA VAL A 110 9.37 -19.88 -9.69
C VAL A 110 9.48 -20.32 -8.23
N ASP A 111 9.92 -21.54 -7.99
CA ASP A 111 10.02 -22.09 -6.62
C ASP A 111 11.04 -21.29 -5.80
N GLU A 112 12.25 -21.04 -6.32
CA GLU A 112 13.28 -20.21 -5.65
C GLU A 112 12.77 -18.79 -5.38
N PHE A 113 12.02 -18.22 -6.31
CA PHE A 113 11.42 -16.90 -6.14
C PHE A 113 10.39 -16.89 -5.01
N VAL A 114 9.49 -17.85 -4.99
CA VAL A 114 8.48 -18.02 -3.94
C VAL A 114 9.13 -18.24 -2.58
N ASP A 115 10.18 -19.08 -2.51
CA ASP A 115 10.95 -19.29 -1.27
C ASP A 115 11.61 -18.00 -0.79
N THR A 116 12.18 -17.20 -1.72
CA THR A 116 12.74 -15.88 -1.38
C THR A 116 11.69 -14.95 -0.76
N LEU A 117 10.48 -14.88 -1.33
CA LEU A 117 9.39 -14.08 -0.79
C LEU A 117 8.90 -14.63 0.55
N ARG A 118 8.84 -15.96 0.69
CA ARG A 118 8.47 -16.64 1.94
C ARG A 118 9.42 -16.30 3.09
N ASP A 119 10.72 -16.19 2.80
CA ASP A 119 11.74 -15.82 3.79
C ASP A 119 11.76 -14.30 4.07
N PHE A 120 11.29 -13.51 3.11
CA PHE A 120 11.26 -12.06 3.22
C PHE A 120 10.08 -11.55 4.05
N MET A 121 8.87 -12.02 3.79
CA MET A 121 7.64 -11.46 4.39
C MET A 121 7.62 -11.46 5.93
N PRO A 122 8.07 -12.53 6.64
CA PRO A 122 8.07 -12.51 8.11
C PRO A 122 9.00 -11.47 8.73
N LYS A 123 9.90 -10.86 7.96
CA LYS A 123 10.77 -9.77 8.44
C LYS A 123 10.01 -8.47 8.64
N GLY A 124 8.86 -8.33 7.98
CA GLY A 124 8.00 -7.14 8.03
C GLY A 124 6.90 -7.21 9.09
N VAL A 125 6.85 -8.22 9.96
CA VAL A 125 5.95 -8.26 11.12
C VAL A 125 6.73 -8.19 12.43
N TYR A 126 6.09 -7.71 13.50
CA TYR A 126 6.63 -7.72 14.84
C TYR A 126 6.62 -9.14 15.42
N ASP A 127 5.48 -9.83 15.33
CA ASP A 127 5.31 -11.22 15.72
C ASP A 127 5.23 -12.12 14.48
N SER A 128 6.29 -12.91 14.24
CA SER A 128 6.36 -13.80 13.08
C SER A 128 5.23 -14.85 13.03
N ASN A 129 4.58 -15.16 14.16
CA ASN A 129 3.44 -16.08 14.21
C ASN A 129 2.20 -15.55 13.45
N VAL A 130 2.14 -14.24 13.17
CA VAL A 130 1.08 -13.65 12.35
C VAL A 130 1.13 -14.15 10.91
N MET A 131 2.34 -14.37 10.38
CA MET A 131 2.57 -14.91 9.04
C MET A 131 2.37 -16.43 9.01
N THR A 132 1.14 -16.88 9.30
CA THR A 132 0.77 -18.30 9.23
C THR A 132 0.92 -18.84 7.81
N GLU A 133 1.06 -20.15 7.67
CA GLU A 133 1.13 -20.81 6.35
C GLU A 133 -0.08 -20.48 5.47
N GLU A 134 -1.27 -20.33 6.07
CA GLU A 134 -2.48 -19.94 5.33
C GLU A 134 -2.38 -18.52 4.80
N LEU A 135 -1.95 -17.55 5.62
CA LEU A 135 -1.76 -16.15 5.22
C LEU A 135 -0.66 -16.03 4.17
N MET A 136 0.49 -16.68 4.39
CA MET A 136 1.58 -16.73 3.42
C MET A 136 1.14 -17.27 2.07
N LYS A 137 0.34 -18.33 2.06
CA LYS A 137 -0.21 -18.89 0.83
C LYS A 137 -1.08 -17.87 0.07
N ILE A 138 -1.93 -17.11 0.78
CA ILE A 138 -2.76 -16.06 0.17
C ILE A 138 -1.87 -15.01 -0.51
N TYR A 139 -0.83 -14.55 0.15
CA TYR A 139 0.09 -13.56 -0.40
C TYR A 139 0.91 -14.07 -1.59
N LEU A 140 1.31 -15.33 -1.58
CA LEU A 140 2.25 -15.89 -2.57
C LEU A 140 1.57 -16.47 -3.81
N ILE A 141 0.31 -16.91 -3.73
CA ILE A 141 -0.44 -17.51 -4.84
C ILE A 141 -0.34 -16.70 -6.14
N PRO A 142 -0.54 -15.37 -6.16
CA PRO A 142 -0.52 -14.60 -7.40
C PRO A 142 0.81 -14.73 -8.16
N TRP A 143 1.91 -14.95 -7.44
CA TRP A 143 3.27 -14.96 -7.97
C TRP A 143 3.89 -16.36 -8.06
N SER A 144 3.13 -17.40 -7.74
CA SER A 144 3.59 -18.80 -7.77
C SER A 144 3.50 -19.44 -9.16
N ASN A 145 3.74 -18.66 -10.22
CA ASN A 145 3.83 -19.11 -11.60
C ASN A 145 4.66 -18.11 -12.42
N GLU A 146 5.09 -18.50 -13.63
CA GLU A 146 5.97 -17.67 -14.46
C GLU A 146 5.40 -16.28 -14.77
N LYS A 147 4.09 -16.20 -15.06
CA LYS A 147 3.44 -14.91 -15.33
C LYS A 147 3.43 -14.01 -14.10
N GLY A 148 3.11 -14.56 -12.94
CA GLY A 148 3.09 -13.84 -11.68
C GLY A 148 4.48 -13.40 -11.24
N LYS A 149 5.48 -14.28 -11.35
CA LYS A 149 6.89 -13.94 -11.12
C LYS A 149 7.32 -12.74 -11.98
N ALA A 150 7.11 -12.83 -13.29
CA ALA A 150 7.44 -11.74 -14.23
C ALA A 150 6.67 -10.45 -13.91
N ALA A 151 5.42 -10.54 -13.48
CA ALA A 151 4.62 -9.38 -13.09
C ALA A 151 5.18 -8.68 -11.86
N LEU A 152 5.59 -9.43 -10.82
CA LEU A 152 6.19 -8.83 -9.62
C LEU A 152 7.56 -8.21 -9.92
N PHE A 153 8.43 -8.89 -10.69
CA PHE A 153 9.69 -8.29 -11.17
C PHE A 153 9.44 -7.00 -11.97
N SER A 154 8.42 -6.99 -12.85
CA SER A 154 8.03 -5.80 -13.60
C SER A 154 7.59 -4.66 -12.68
N SER A 155 6.87 -4.95 -11.60
CA SER A 155 6.47 -3.95 -10.60
C SER A 155 7.67 -3.43 -9.80
N MET A 156 8.54 -4.32 -9.32
CA MET A 156 9.76 -3.94 -8.58
C MET A 156 10.69 -3.02 -9.40
N ARG A 157 10.86 -3.27 -10.71
CA ARG A 157 11.65 -2.41 -11.59
C ARG A 157 11.07 -1.01 -11.81
N ARG A 158 9.81 -0.79 -11.41
CA ARG A 158 9.13 0.50 -11.50
C ARG A 158 8.99 1.21 -10.16
N LEU A 159 9.58 0.64 -9.11
CA LEU A 159 9.71 1.33 -7.83
C LEU A 159 10.68 2.51 -8.03
N ASN A 160 10.17 3.71 -7.82
CA ASN A 160 10.97 4.93 -7.99
C ASN A 160 10.44 6.02 -7.04
N LYS A 161 11.26 6.39 -6.07
CA LYS A 161 10.96 7.44 -5.10
C LYS A 161 10.69 8.82 -5.74
N GLU A 162 11.19 9.08 -6.95
CA GLU A 162 10.95 10.34 -7.64
C GLU A 162 9.45 10.68 -7.74
N TYR A 163 8.57 9.68 -7.80
CA TYR A 163 7.13 9.93 -7.84
C TYR A 163 6.61 10.55 -6.54
N THR A 164 7.10 10.12 -5.38
CA THR A 164 6.72 10.67 -4.08
C THR A 164 7.50 11.93 -3.74
N GLU A 165 8.77 12.02 -4.13
CA GLU A 165 9.57 13.24 -3.99
C GLU A 165 8.98 14.40 -4.80
N ALA A 166 8.51 14.14 -6.01
CA ALA A 166 7.93 15.16 -6.89
C ALA A 166 6.69 15.86 -6.30
N ILE A 167 5.88 15.15 -5.52
CA ILE A 167 4.67 15.69 -4.91
C ILE A 167 4.88 16.22 -3.47
N THR A 168 6.07 16.07 -2.89
CA THR A 168 6.35 16.48 -1.50
C THR A 168 5.95 17.94 -1.24
N GLY A 169 6.24 18.83 -2.17
CA GLY A 169 5.88 20.24 -2.06
C GLY A 169 4.39 20.52 -2.11
N ASP A 170 3.61 19.64 -2.74
CA ASP A 170 2.17 19.79 -2.94
C ASP A 170 1.36 19.21 -1.77
N LEU A 171 1.95 18.30 -0.96
CA LEU A 171 1.30 17.73 0.23
C LEU A 171 0.81 18.81 1.20
N LYS A 172 1.56 19.91 1.33
CA LYS A 172 1.20 21.07 2.17
C LYS A 172 -0.07 21.80 1.72
N SER A 173 -0.52 21.54 0.49
CA SER A 173 -1.72 22.15 -0.09
C SER A 173 -2.94 21.22 -0.03
N LEU A 174 -2.78 20.01 0.50
CA LEU A 174 -3.89 19.07 0.65
C LEU A 174 -4.90 19.60 1.67
N ALA A 175 -6.13 19.77 1.21
CA ALA A 175 -7.26 20.14 2.06
C ALA A 175 -7.94 18.92 2.72
N HIS A 176 -7.59 17.72 2.27
CA HIS A 176 -8.19 16.47 2.74
C HIS A 176 -7.74 16.16 4.16
N GLU A 177 -8.69 15.80 5.01
CA GLU A 177 -8.32 15.19 6.28
C GLU A 177 -7.63 13.86 6.04
N THR A 178 -6.59 13.61 6.83
CA THR A 178 -5.73 12.45 6.64
C THR A 178 -5.43 11.79 7.98
N LEU A 179 -5.72 10.50 8.09
CA LEU A 179 -5.26 9.67 9.19
C LEU A 179 -4.02 8.90 8.76
N ILE A 180 -2.95 9.05 9.51
CA ILE A 180 -1.70 8.31 9.33
C ILE A 180 -1.64 7.26 10.44
N ILE A 181 -1.51 5.99 10.08
CA ILE A 181 -1.36 4.87 11.01
C ILE A 181 -0.01 4.23 10.72
N TRP A 182 0.80 3.99 11.77
CA TRP A 182 2.12 3.44 11.57
C TRP A 182 2.52 2.44 12.66
N GLY A 183 3.10 1.31 12.24
CA GLY A 183 3.73 0.36 13.14
C GLY A 183 5.04 0.92 13.70
N LYS A 184 5.20 0.94 15.04
CA LYS A 184 6.42 1.48 15.67
C LYS A 184 7.67 0.70 15.30
N GLU A 185 7.54 -0.56 14.97
CA GLU A 185 8.62 -1.49 14.67
C GLU A 185 8.76 -1.77 13.16
N ASP A 186 8.15 -0.93 12.30
CA ASP A 186 8.26 -1.10 10.84
C ASP A 186 9.74 -0.97 10.40
N LYS A 187 10.23 -2.03 9.77
CA LYS A 187 11.61 -2.11 9.26
C LYS A 187 11.70 -1.72 7.79
N PHE A 188 10.59 -1.76 7.06
CA PHE A 188 10.52 -1.46 5.64
C PHE A 188 10.20 0.01 5.41
N GLN A 189 9.05 0.48 5.85
CA GLN A 189 8.76 1.91 5.88
C GLN A 189 9.14 2.46 7.25
N LYS A 190 10.37 2.97 7.35
CA LYS A 190 10.98 3.35 8.64
C LYS A 190 10.11 4.37 9.40
N PRO A 191 9.90 4.18 10.72
CA PRO A 191 9.03 5.04 11.55
C PRO A 191 9.33 6.54 11.47
N LYS A 192 10.55 6.94 11.12
CA LYS A 192 10.92 8.36 10.95
C LYS A 192 10.08 9.10 9.90
N TYR A 193 9.51 8.38 8.94
CA TYR A 193 8.71 8.98 7.87
C TYR A 193 7.29 9.35 8.30
N ALA A 194 6.75 8.70 9.32
CA ALA A 194 5.40 8.97 9.80
C ALA A 194 5.23 10.43 10.30
N PRO A 195 6.06 10.96 11.22
CA PRO A 195 5.97 12.36 11.64
C PRO A 195 6.32 13.33 10.50
N MET A 196 7.19 12.96 9.57
CA MET A 196 7.47 13.81 8.41
C MET A 196 6.24 13.95 7.52
N LEU A 197 5.46 12.87 7.36
CA LEU A 197 4.23 12.88 6.59
C LEU A 197 3.12 13.69 7.30
N GLU A 198 3.03 13.56 8.63
CA GLU A 198 2.13 14.39 9.45
C GLU A 198 2.47 15.89 9.35
N GLU A 199 3.74 16.24 9.39
CA GLU A 199 4.19 17.63 9.21
C GLU A 199 3.89 18.16 7.80
N ALA A 200 4.01 17.31 6.78
CA ALA A 200 3.80 17.69 5.40
C ALA A 200 2.32 17.89 5.01
N ILE A 201 1.38 17.24 5.70
CA ILE A 201 -0.07 17.28 5.40
C ILE A 201 -0.80 18.07 6.51
N PRO A 202 -1.30 19.28 6.23
CA PRO A 202 -1.81 20.18 7.28
C PRO A 202 -2.99 19.63 8.12
N ASN A 203 -3.87 18.86 7.51
CA ASN A 203 -5.06 18.31 8.16
C ASN A 203 -4.86 16.81 8.47
N SER A 204 -3.71 16.45 9.01
CA SER A 204 -3.40 15.06 9.34
C SER A 204 -3.33 14.83 10.84
N SER A 205 -3.49 13.56 11.22
CA SER A 205 -3.24 13.05 12.56
C SER A 205 -2.50 11.72 12.48
N LEU A 206 -1.51 11.53 13.34
CA LEU A 206 -0.68 10.34 13.40
C LEU A 206 -1.09 9.45 14.59
N VAL A 207 -1.33 8.18 14.31
CA VAL A 207 -1.57 7.15 15.32
C VAL A 207 -0.52 6.05 15.20
N TRP A 208 0.21 5.84 16.28
CA TRP A 208 1.18 4.76 16.40
C TRP A 208 0.54 3.47 16.90
N ILE A 209 0.92 2.34 16.32
CA ILE A 209 0.56 1.02 16.80
C ILE A 209 1.79 0.36 17.44
N ASP A 210 1.72 0.11 18.73
CA ASP A 210 2.77 -0.61 19.47
C ASP A 210 2.77 -2.09 19.08
N LYS A 211 3.95 -2.70 19.06
CA LYS A 211 4.13 -4.12 18.70
C LYS A 211 3.53 -4.43 17.32
N ALA A 212 3.73 -3.54 16.39
CA ALA A 212 3.35 -3.67 15.00
C ALA A 212 4.49 -3.22 14.11
N ALA A 213 4.70 -3.92 13.02
CA ALA A 213 5.65 -3.57 11.99
C ALA A 213 4.92 -3.20 10.69
N HIS A 214 5.44 -3.59 9.53
CA HIS A 214 4.94 -3.16 8.25
C HIS A 214 3.54 -3.69 7.92
N TRP A 215 3.23 -4.96 8.25
CA TRP A 215 1.88 -5.53 8.01
C TRP A 215 0.92 -5.24 9.17
N VAL A 216 0.84 -3.98 9.59
CA VAL A 216 -0.03 -3.53 10.70
C VAL A 216 -1.49 -4.01 10.57
N ILE A 217 -1.97 -4.15 9.33
CA ILE A 217 -3.33 -4.62 9.02
C ILE A 217 -3.54 -6.08 9.44
N ASP A 218 -2.53 -6.91 9.29
CA ASP A 218 -2.59 -8.34 9.64
C ASP A 218 -2.25 -8.57 11.12
N GLU A 219 -1.39 -7.72 11.70
CA GLU A 219 -1.01 -7.80 13.11
C GLU A 219 -2.12 -7.27 14.04
N HIS A 220 -2.76 -6.16 13.67
CA HIS A 220 -3.77 -5.49 14.50
C HIS A 220 -5.07 -5.15 13.74
N PRO A 221 -5.71 -6.12 13.08
CA PRO A 221 -6.85 -5.87 12.19
C PRO A 221 -8.03 -5.20 12.90
N ASP A 222 -8.27 -5.53 14.16
CA ASP A 222 -9.36 -4.96 14.93
C ASP A 222 -9.12 -3.49 15.25
N LYS A 223 -7.89 -3.15 15.68
CA LYS A 223 -7.50 -1.77 16.00
C LYS A 223 -7.49 -0.88 14.76
N VAL A 224 -6.95 -1.40 13.65
CA VAL A 224 -6.94 -0.68 12.37
C VAL A 224 -8.37 -0.42 11.88
N SER A 225 -9.26 -1.43 11.96
CA SER A 225 -10.66 -1.26 11.57
C SER A 225 -11.40 -0.22 12.42
N GLU A 226 -11.14 -0.19 13.73
CA GLU A 226 -11.70 0.81 14.65
C GLU A 226 -11.25 2.22 14.25
N LEU A 227 -9.94 2.43 14.10
CA LEU A 227 -9.38 3.72 13.72
C LEU A 227 -9.93 4.24 12.39
N ILE A 228 -10.03 3.35 11.38
CA ILE A 228 -10.63 3.72 10.08
C ILE A 228 -12.10 4.07 10.26
N SER A 229 -12.86 3.26 11.02
CA SER A 229 -14.28 3.52 11.25
C SER A 229 -14.54 4.85 11.98
N ASP A 230 -13.74 5.17 12.99
CA ASP A 230 -13.85 6.41 13.75
C ASP A 230 -13.53 7.62 12.86
N PHE A 231 -12.43 7.55 12.13
CA PHE A 231 -12.06 8.58 11.18
C PHE A 231 -13.14 8.82 10.11
N MET A 232 -13.80 7.77 9.61
CA MET A 232 -14.89 7.90 8.64
C MET A 232 -16.17 8.46 9.26
N ASN A 233 -16.46 8.14 10.55
CA ASN A 233 -17.63 8.65 11.25
C ASN A 233 -17.51 10.16 11.53
N ASP A 234 -16.34 10.65 11.93
CA ASP A 234 -16.09 12.07 12.19
C ASP A 234 -16.24 12.93 10.92
N LYS A 235 -16.26 12.32 9.74
CA LYS A 235 -16.45 12.97 8.43
C LYS A 235 -17.90 13.03 7.94
N LEU A 236 -18.83 12.44 8.64
CA LEU A 236 -20.26 12.45 8.29
C LEU A 236 -20.99 13.72 8.78
N PHE A 237 -20.25 14.69 9.34
CA PHE A 237 -20.81 15.96 9.84
C PHE A 237 -20.22 17.19 9.17
#